data_d6fc5c5dc4a25ca03c35c1f05109b25d
#
_entry.id   d6fc5c5dc4a25ca03c35c1f05109b25d
#
_cell.length_a   1.000
_cell.length_b   1.000
_cell.length_c   1.000
_cell.angle_alpha   90.00
_cell.angle_beta   90.00
_cell.angle_gamma   90.00
#
_symmetry.space_group_name_H-M   'P 1'
#
loop_
_entity.id
_entity.type
_entity.pdbx_description
1 polymer ?
#
loop_
_entity_poly.entity_id
_entity_poly.type
_entity_poly.pdbx_seq_one_letter_code
_entity_poly.pdbx_strand_id
1 'polypeptide(L)'
;MEFSETLLRVKKLFDERRESQRDMKKIRSAYVSNLPTLQGRYLHHLLNGTVDYSKLSEKQEELRLQLNAKCYNTALVEGDSLEPFTKQYANVKDELALFAIYNITAEIVTREGCGLVFQAMDEKTVIIFMGEKKDCLKQQVKLVLPKIRDAIEEFLQIQVTIAVGKTVSTQEELADSFAKTK
;
A
#
# COMPACT_ATOMS: atom_id res chain seq x y z
N MET A 1 -15.04 28.31 -52.24
CA MET A 1 -14.79 28.83 -50.87
C MET A 1 -15.34 27.91 -49.77
N GLU A 2 -16.52 27.33 -49.87
CA GLU A 2 -17.13 26.44 -48.82
C GLU A 2 -16.30 25.19 -48.45
N PHE A 3 -15.66 24.56 -49.42
CA PHE A 3 -14.90 23.32 -49.16
C PHE A 3 -13.65 23.54 -48.27
N SER A 4 -12.99 24.68 -48.41
CA SER A 4 -11.82 25.05 -47.61
C SER A 4 -12.18 25.36 -46.16
N GLU A 5 -13.32 26.00 -45.93
CA GLU A 5 -13.82 26.30 -44.58
C GLU A 5 -14.27 25.03 -43.83
N THR A 6 -14.90 24.12 -44.57
CA THR A 6 -15.32 22.80 -44.00
C THR A 6 -14.11 21.98 -43.59
N LEU A 7 -13.02 21.95 -44.39
CA LEU A 7 -11.78 21.27 -44.07
C LEU A 7 -11.07 21.85 -42.83
N LEU A 8 -11.04 23.18 -42.72
CA LEU A 8 -10.48 23.88 -41.57
C LEU A 8 -11.28 23.57 -40.29
N ARG A 9 -12.59 23.51 -40.38
CA ARG A 9 -13.49 23.17 -39.27
C ARG A 9 -13.31 21.72 -38.80
N VAL A 10 -13.18 20.79 -39.73
CA VAL A 10 -12.92 19.38 -39.46
C VAL A 10 -11.54 19.21 -38.81
N LYS A 11 -10.51 19.88 -39.35
CA LYS A 11 -9.16 19.85 -38.75
C LYS A 11 -9.17 20.37 -37.33
N LYS A 12 -9.84 21.49 -37.04
CA LYS A 12 -9.95 22.05 -35.69
C LYS A 12 -10.61 21.07 -34.71
N LEU A 13 -11.69 20.40 -35.12
CA LEU A 13 -12.38 19.38 -34.31
C LEU A 13 -11.48 18.16 -34.03
N PHE A 14 -10.66 17.75 -35.00
CA PHE A 14 -9.68 16.66 -34.80
C PHE A 14 -8.54 17.08 -33.85
N ASP A 15 -8.06 18.30 -33.95
CA ASP A 15 -7.00 18.82 -33.09
C ASP A 15 -7.51 18.98 -31.64
N GLU A 16 -8.70 19.50 -31.43
CA GLU A 16 -9.36 19.60 -30.12
C GLU A 16 -9.57 18.21 -29.48
N ARG A 17 -10.02 17.21 -30.27
CA ARG A 17 -10.14 15.82 -29.78
C ARG A 17 -8.79 15.20 -29.40
N ARG A 18 -7.76 15.43 -30.19
CA ARG A 18 -6.40 14.95 -29.91
C ARG A 18 -5.82 15.57 -28.63
N GLU A 19 -6.04 16.86 -28.44
CA GLU A 19 -5.60 17.58 -27.27
C GLU A 19 -6.32 17.07 -26.01
N SER A 20 -7.64 16.95 -26.04
CA SER A 20 -8.44 16.36 -24.98
C SER A 20 -7.99 14.93 -24.63
N GLN A 21 -7.73 14.08 -25.64
CA GLN A 21 -7.22 12.73 -25.40
C GLN A 21 -5.82 12.71 -24.78
N ARG A 22 -4.94 13.65 -25.15
CA ARG A 22 -3.60 13.78 -24.54
C ARG A 22 -3.69 14.21 -23.09
N ASP A 23 -4.58 15.16 -22.79
CA ASP A 23 -4.78 15.63 -21.42
C ASP A 23 -5.39 14.55 -20.52
N MET A 24 -6.37 13.81 -21.03
CA MET A 24 -6.92 12.64 -20.32
C MET A 24 -5.87 11.56 -20.05
N LYS A 25 -4.95 11.32 -21.00
CA LYS A 25 -3.84 10.39 -20.78
C LYS A 25 -2.88 10.89 -19.70
N LYS A 26 -2.55 12.18 -19.69
CA LYS A 26 -1.69 12.78 -18.64
C LYS A 26 -2.35 12.68 -17.26
N ILE A 27 -3.63 13.04 -17.15
CA ILE A 27 -4.39 12.95 -15.90
C ILE A 27 -4.42 11.49 -15.41
N ARG A 28 -4.73 10.55 -16.30
CA ARG A 28 -4.75 9.12 -15.96
C ARG A 28 -3.39 8.59 -15.54
N SER A 29 -2.31 9.00 -16.21
CA SER A 29 -0.94 8.63 -15.84
C SER A 29 -0.57 9.18 -14.46
N ALA A 30 -0.87 10.45 -14.20
CA ALA A 30 -0.64 11.08 -12.91
C ALA A 30 -1.47 10.42 -11.79
N TYR A 31 -2.71 10.05 -12.06
CA TYR A 31 -3.54 9.31 -11.11
C TYR A 31 -2.94 7.95 -10.77
N VAL A 32 -2.55 7.16 -11.80
CA VAL A 32 -1.98 5.82 -11.59
C VAL A 32 -0.65 5.89 -10.81
N SER A 33 0.21 6.87 -11.11
CA SER A 33 1.47 7.04 -10.38
C SER A 33 1.28 7.49 -8.92
N ASN A 34 0.21 8.21 -8.61
CA ASN A 34 -0.11 8.63 -7.25
C ASN A 34 -0.99 7.64 -6.47
N LEU A 35 -1.54 6.62 -7.15
CA LEU A 35 -2.47 5.67 -6.55
C LEU A 35 -1.91 4.97 -5.30
N PRO A 36 -0.64 4.49 -5.26
CA PRO A 36 -0.07 3.88 -4.06
C PRO A 36 -0.06 4.83 -2.84
N THR A 37 0.25 6.09 -3.06
CA THR A 37 0.23 7.12 -2.00
C THR A 37 -1.18 7.36 -1.48
N LEU A 38 -2.18 7.42 -2.36
CA LEU A 38 -3.59 7.58 -1.98
C LEU A 38 -4.09 6.34 -1.22
N GLN A 39 -3.71 5.14 -1.67
CA GLN A 39 -4.01 3.89 -0.99
C GLN A 39 -3.41 3.87 0.42
N GLY A 40 -2.13 4.18 0.56
CA GLY A 40 -1.44 4.22 1.86
C GLY A 40 -2.08 5.20 2.83
N ARG A 41 -2.43 6.41 2.35
CA ARG A 41 -3.14 7.42 3.16
C ARG A 41 -4.52 6.91 3.61
N TYR A 42 -5.30 6.33 2.72
CA TYR A 42 -6.60 5.78 3.06
C TYR A 42 -6.50 4.64 4.08
N LEU A 43 -5.57 3.69 3.87
CA LEU A 43 -5.33 2.58 4.78
C LEU A 43 -4.87 3.08 6.16
N HIS A 44 -4.03 4.12 6.20
CA HIS A 44 -3.64 4.76 7.46
C HIS A 44 -4.85 5.35 8.21
N HIS A 45 -5.76 6.03 7.50
CA HIS A 45 -7.00 6.53 8.09
C HIS A 45 -7.92 5.39 8.56
N LEU A 46 -8.03 4.31 7.79
CA LEU A 46 -8.81 3.13 8.16
C LEU A 46 -8.29 2.51 9.47
N LEU A 47 -6.97 2.36 9.60
CA LEU A 47 -6.34 1.79 10.80
C LEU A 47 -6.37 2.73 12.01
N ASN A 48 -6.60 4.02 11.83
CA ASN A 48 -6.81 4.96 12.93
C ASN A 48 -8.29 5.22 13.23
N GLY A 49 -9.21 4.53 12.55
CA GLY A 49 -10.65 4.68 12.77
C GLY A 49 -11.22 6.05 12.37
N THR A 50 -10.56 6.75 11.45
CA THR A 50 -10.94 8.11 11.01
C THR A 50 -11.64 8.14 9.65
N VAL A 51 -12.05 6.97 9.13
CA VAL A 51 -12.80 6.86 7.87
C VAL A 51 -14.30 6.91 8.09
N ASP A 52 -15.02 7.34 7.07
CA ASP A 52 -16.47 7.18 7.00
C ASP A 52 -16.80 5.75 6.54
N TYR A 53 -17.19 4.90 7.49
CA TYR A 53 -17.50 3.48 7.24
C TYR A 53 -18.69 3.29 6.27
N SER A 54 -19.58 4.27 6.14
CA SER A 54 -20.69 4.20 5.18
C SER A 54 -20.23 4.24 3.71
N LYS A 55 -19.00 4.73 3.46
CA LYS A 55 -18.39 4.89 2.13
C LYS A 55 -17.24 3.94 1.87
N LEU A 56 -17.05 2.91 2.71
CA LEU A 56 -15.93 1.97 2.57
C LEU A 56 -15.86 1.34 1.18
N SER A 57 -16.96 0.76 0.71
CA SER A 57 -17.01 0.06 -0.58
C SER A 57 -16.69 1.00 -1.76
N GLU A 58 -17.29 2.20 -1.76
CA GLU A 58 -17.07 3.22 -2.79
C GLU A 58 -15.60 3.64 -2.84
N LYS A 59 -15.00 3.91 -1.67
CA LYS A 59 -13.59 4.34 -1.58
C LYS A 59 -12.60 3.23 -1.94
N GLN A 60 -12.90 1.99 -1.59
CA GLN A 60 -12.07 0.84 -1.96
C GLN A 60 -12.11 0.60 -3.46
N GLU A 61 -13.27 0.74 -4.11
CA GLU A 61 -13.40 0.64 -5.56
C GLU A 61 -12.63 1.78 -6.25
N GLU A 62 -12.83 3.04 -5.82
CA GLU A 62 -12.09 4.21 -6.32
C GLU A 62 -10.58 4.01 -6.24
N LEU A 63 -10.09 3.53 -5.10
CA LEU A 63 -8.67 3.31 -4.85
C LEU A 63 -8.16 1.94 -5.30
N ARG A 64 -9.01 1.10 -5.92
CA ARG A 64 -8.67 -0.27 -6.35
C ARG A 64 -8.10 -1.13 -5.23
N LEU A 65 -8.58 -0.96 -4.02
CA LEU A 65 -8.19 -1.75 -2.86
C LEU A 65 -9.08 -2.99 -2.77
N GLN A 66 -8.45 -4.15 -2.57
CA GLN A 66 -9.16 -5.41 -2.35
C GLN A 66 -9.03 -5.79 -0.88
N LEU A 67 -10.01 -5.38 -0.07
CA LEU A 67 -10.09 -5.70 1.36
C LEU A 67 -11.27 -6.66 1.66
N ASN A 68 -11.60 -7.55 0.72
CA ASN A 68 -12.71 -8.48 0.84
C ASN A 68 -12.25 -9.79 1.48
N ALA A 69 -12.34 -9.87 2.81
CA ALA A 69 -12.04 -11.07 3.59
C ALA A 69 -13.01 -11.22 4.77
N LYS A 70 -13.04 -12.40 5.39
CA LYS A 70 -13.88 -12.66 6.57
C LYS A 70 -13.15 -12.45 7.90
N CYS A 71 -11.85 -12.32 7.86
CA CYS A 71 -11.06 -11.95 9.02
C CYS A 71 -9.78 -11.23 8.62
N TYR A 72 -9.30 -10.42 9.52
CA TYR A 72 -8.14 -9.54 9.33
C TYR A 72 -7.21 -9.62 10.54
N ASN A 73 -5.95 -9.32 10.31
CA ASN A 73 -4.98 -9.08 11.36
C ASN A 73 -4.01 -8.00 10.88
N THR A 74 -3.48 -7.20 11.79
CA THR A 74 -2.51 -6.17 11.47
C THR A 74 -1.14 -6.51 12.04
N ALA A 75 -0.08 -6.13 11.34
CA ALA A 75 1.26 -6.14 11.90
C ALA A 75 2.00 -4.85 11.51
N LEU A 76 2.87 -4.41 12.42
CA LEU A 76 3.75 -3.27 12.24
C LEU A 76 5.20 -3.76 12.23
N VAL A 77 5.93 -3.45 11.17
CA VAL A 77 7.36 -3.79 11.03
C VAL A 77 8.18 -2.51 11.19
N GLU A 78 9.08 -2.51 12.14
CA GLU A 78 9.94 -1.38 12.48
C GLU A 78 11.39 -1.84 12.58
N GLY A 79 12.32 -1.12 11.95
CA GLY A 79 13.75 -1.37 12.07
C GLY A 79 14.26 -0.87 13.43
N ASP A 80 14.93 -1.72 14.18
CA ASP A 80 15.42 -1.35 15.52
C ASP A 80 16.59 -0.35 15.44
N SER A 81 17.47 -0.52 14.42
CA SER A 81 18.53 0.44 14.09
C SER A 81 18.82 0.37 12.59
N LEU A 82 18.83 1.52 11.93
CA LEU A 82 19.17 1.62 10.50
C LEU A 82 20.67 1.86 10.27
N GLU A 83 21.44 2.12 11.35
CA GLU A 83 22.87 2.42 11.27
C GLU A 83 23.73 1.37 10.54
N PRO A 84 23.53 0.04 10.74
CA PRO A 84 24.32 -0.96 10.04
C PRO A 84 24.23 -0.81 8.53
N PHE A 85 23.01 -0.59 8.03
CA PHE A 85 22.75 -0.42 6.60
C PHE A 85 23.33 0.90 6.08
N THR A 86 23.09 2.01 6.78
CA THR A 86 23.57 3.34 6.35
C THR A 86 25.09 3.46 6.40
N LYS A 87 25.78 2.76 7.31
CA LYS A 87 27.24 2.68 7.35
C LYS A 87 27.82 1.83 6.22
N GLN A 88 27.15 0.74 5.85
CA GLN A 88 27.58 -0.14 4.76
C GLN A 88 27.49 0.56 3.40
N TYR A 89 26.47 1.34 3.18
CA TYR A 89 26.22 2.09 1.95
C TYR A 89 26.48 3.57 2.21
N ALA A 90 27.74 4.00 2.18
CA ALA A 90 28.14 5.39 2.44
C ALA A 90 27.28 6.40 1.68
N ASN A 91 26.69 7.37 2.40
CA ASN A 91 25.77 8.41 1.90
C ASN A 91 24.32 7.96 1.59
N VAL A 92 23.91 6.79 2.05
CA VAL A 92 22.51 6.37 1.94
C VAL A 92 21.72 6.91 3.12
N LYS A 93 20.61 7.54 2.84
CA LYS A 93 19.68 8.06 3.86
C LYS A 93 18.84 6.93 4.46
N ASP A 94 18.37 7.13 5.69
CA ASP A 94 17.47 6.20 6.38
C ASP A 94 16.23 5.83 5.54
N GLU A 95 15.74 6.77 4.73
CA GLU A 95 14.63 6.58 3.80
C GLU A 95 14.82 5.37 2.86
N LEU A 96 16.05 5.10 2.39
CA LEU A 96 16.31 3.94 1.53
C LEU A 96 16.25 2.63 2.30
N ALA A 97 16.70 2.61 3.57
CA ALA A 97 16.58 1.44 4.43
C ALA A 97 15.11 1.12 4.71
N LEU A 98 14.30 2.13 5.03
CA LEU A 98 12.86 2.00 5.25
C LEU A 98 12.13 1.53 3.99
N PHE A 99 12.50 2.07 2.82
CA PHE A 99 11.99 1.62 1.55
C PHE A 99 12.36 0.16 1.23
N ALA A 100 13.59 -0.27 1.56
CA ALA A 100 14.02 -1.65 1.38
C ALA A 100 13.27 -2.62 2.30
N ILE A 101 13.04 -2.26 3.57
CA ILE A 101 12.20 -3.01 4.50
C ILE A 101 10.78 -3.18 3.93
N TYR A 102 10.19 -2.09 3.44
CA TYR A 102 8.87 -2.12 2.80
C TYR A 102 8.84 -3.08 1.61
N ASN A 103 9.81 -2.98 0.69
CA ASN A 103 9.84 -3.80 -0.52
C ASN A 103 9.98 -5.29 -0.22
N ILE A 104 10.89 -5.68 0.68
CA ILE A 104 11.07 -7.08 1.09
C ILE A 104 9.78 -7.61 1.72
N THR A 105 9.16 -6.82 2.61
CA THR A 105 7.90 -7.18 3.26
C THR A 105 6.78 -7.35 2.23
N ALA A 106 6.64 -6.39 1.30
CA ALA A 106 5.61 -6.41 0.26
C ALA A 106 5.78 -7.59 -0.70
N GLU A 107 7.01 -7.93 -1.10
CA GLU A 107 7.29 -9.09 -1.94
C GLU A 107 6.89 -10.39 -1.26
N ILE A 108 7.25 -10.59 0.01
CA ILE A 108 6.92 -11.80 0.75
C ILE A 108 5.40 -11.93 0.93
N VAL A 109 4.73 -10.88 1.39
CA VAL A 109 3.26 -10.88 1.62
C VAL A 109 2.51 -11.13 0.31
N THR A 110 2.95 -10.53 -0.80
CA THR A 110 2.36 -10.73 -2.13
C THR A 110 2.56 -12.17 -2.62
N ARG A 111 3.77 -12.72 -2.47
CA ARG A 111 4.07 -14.10 -2.86
C ARG A 111 3.26 -15.12 -2.04
N GLU A 112 3.06 -14.88 -0.77
CA GLU A 112 2.25 -15.74 0.11
C GLU A 112 0.74 -15.51 -0.09
N GLY A 113 0.34 -14.47 -0.83
CA GLY A 113 -1.06 -14.14 -1.11
C GLY A 113 -1.90 -13.88 0.14
N CYS A 114 -1.30 -13.31 1.19
CA CYS A 114 -1.91 -13.27 2.52
C CYS A 114 -2.37 -11.90 2.98
N GLY A 115 -2.22 -10.85 2.15
CA GLY A 115 -2.62 -9.52 2.58
C GLY A 115 -2.11 -8.37 1.73
N LEU A 116 -2.16 -7.18 2.30
CA LEU A 116 -1.67 -5.93 1.73
C LEU A 116 -0.56 -5.35 2.59
N VAL A 117 0.39 -4.69 1.97
CA VAL A 117 1.45 -3.93 2.65
C VAL A 117 1.43 -2.49 2.19
N PHE A 118 1.58 -1.57 3.11
CA PHE A 118 1.71 -0.15 2.80
C PHE A 118 2.65 0.55 3.79
N GLN A 119 3.15 1.70 3.40
CA GLN A 119 3.93 2.57 4.26
C GLN A 119 3.02 3.56 4.95
N ALA A 120 3.03 3.61 6.27
CA ALA A 120 2.30 4.59 7.07
C ALA A 120 2.93 5.98 6.92
N MET A 121 2.23 7.03 7.40
CA MET A 121 2.72 8.41 7.29
C MET A 121 4.00 8.68 8.08
N ASP A 122 4.30 7.85 9.08
CA ASP A 122 5.54 7.84 9.89
C ASP A 122 6.60 6.89 9.31
N GLU A 123 6.47 6.54 8.02
CA GLU A 123 7.38 5.68 7.25
C GLU A 123 7.49 4.23 7.72
N LYS A 124 6.71 3.84 8.72
CA LYS A 124 6.66 2.45 9.20
C LYS A 124 5.95 1.55 8.20
N THR A 125 6.41 0.32 8.08
CA THR A 125 5.79 -0.68 7.22
C THR A 125 4.65 -1.38 7.94
N VAL A 126 3.46 -1.32 7.38
CA VAL A 126 2.24 -1.92 7.94
C VAL A 126 1.73 -3.01 7.03
N ILE A 127 1.34 -4.14 7.63
CA ILE A 127 0.73 -5.28 6.96
C ILE A 127 -0.72 -5.40 7.43
N ILE A 128 -1.64 -5.57 6.48
CA ILE A 128 -3.01 -6.00 6.74
C ILE A 128 -3.13 -7.42 6.19
N PHE A 129 -3.06 -8.41 7.05
CA PHE A 129 -3.32 -9.79 6.71
C PHE A 129 -4.81 -10.04 6.53
N MET A 130 -5.18 -10.89 5.58
CA MET A 130 -6.55 -11.20 5.21
C MET A 130 -6.76 -12.70 5.08
N GLY A 131 -7.91 -13.19 5.53
CA GLY A 131 -8.22 -14.61 5.45
C GLY A 131 -9.71 -14.93 5.58
N GLU A 132 -10.05 -16.19 5.30
CA GLU A 132 -11.43 -16.69 5.38
C GLU A 132 -11.78 -17.24 6.76
N LYS A 133 -10.79 -17.72 7.52
CA LYS A 133 -10.95 -18.32 8.85
C LYS A 133 -9.90 -17.78 9.82
N LYS A 134 -10.32 -17.39 11.03
CA LYS A 134 -9.43 -16.78 12.03
C LYS A 134 -8.23 -17.66 12.40
N ASP A 135 -8.45 -18.96 12.58
CA ASP A 135 -7.37 -19.85 13.01
C ASP A 135 -6.36 -20.12 11.87
N CYS A 136 -6.84 -20.23 10.63
CA CYS A 136 -5.95 -20.32 9.46
C CYS A 136 -5.13 -19.04 9.31
N LEU A 137 -5.77 -17.87 9.46
CA LEU A 137 -5.09 -16.59 9.39
C LEU A 137 -4.01 -16.46 10.47
N LYS A 138 -4.32 -16.84 11.71
CA LYS A 138 -3.33 -16.83 12.81
C LYS A 138 -2.13 -17.73 12.51
N GLN A 139 -2.36 -18.91 11.95
CA GLN A 139 -1.28 -19.82 11.56
C GLN A 139 -0.45 -19.23 10.42
N GLN A 140 -1.10 -18.64 9.40
CA GLN A 140 -0.43 -18.01 8.28
C GLN A 140 0.44 -16.82 8.75
N VAL A 141 -0.08 -15.96 9.62
CA VAL A 141 0.68 -14.86 10.23
C VAL A 141 1.92 -15.39 10.94
N LYS A 142 1.80 -16.44 11.77
CA LYS A 142 2.93 -17.07 12.47
C LYS A 142 3.99 -17.64 11.53
N LEU A 143 3.61 -18.08 10.32
CA LEU A 143 4.55 -18.63 9.33
C LEU A 143 5.21 -17.54 8.49
N VAL A 144 4.51 -16.45 8.21
CA VAL A 144 4.99 -15.39 7.31
C VAL A 144 5.91 -14.41 8.04
N LEU A 145 5.60 -14.04 9.27
CA LEU A 145 6.38 -13.04 9.99
C LEU A 145 7.86 -13.41 10.21
N PRO A 146 8.22 -14.67 10.57
CA PRO A 146 9.61 -15.07 10.62
C PRO A 146 10.32 -14.95 9.27
N LYS A 147 9.65 -15.30 8.16
CA LYS A 147 10.22 -15.16 6.80
C LYS A 147 10.56 -13.70 6.48
N ILE A 148 9.69 -12.77 6.89
CA ILE A 148 9.92 -11.33 6.71
C ILE A 148 11.12 -10.87 7.52
N ARG A 149 11.16 -11.21 8.82
CA ARG A 149 12.25 -10.85 9.71
C ARG A 149 13.58 -11.40 9.20
N ASP A 150 13.63 -12.69 8.93
CA ASP A 150 14.84 -13.39 8.52
C ASP A 150 15.38 -12.84 7.18
N ALA A 151 14.48 -12.53 6.22
CA ALA A 151 14.87 -11.91 4.96
C ALA A 151 15.41 -10.49 5.14
N ILE A 152 14.81 -9.66 5.98
CA ILE A 152 15.30 -8.30 6.25
C ILE A 152 16.69 -8.38 6.92
N GLU A 153 16.85 -9.26 7.89
CA GLU A 153 18.13 -9.44 8.57
C GLU A 153 19.22 -9.97 7.62
N GLU A 154 18.88 -10.94 6.75
CA GLU A 154 19.81 -11.51 5.78
C GLU A 154 20.28 -10.50 4.73
N PHE A 155 19.33 -9.75 4.11
CA PHE A 155 19.65 -8.87 2.99
C PHE A 155 20.08 -7.47 3.40
N LEU A 156 19.55 -6.94 4.50
CA LEU A 156 19.82 -5.56 4.94
C LEU A 156 20.72 -5.47 6.17
N GLN A 157 20.93 -6.58 6.87
CA GLN A 157 21.61 -6.62 8.17
C GLN A 157 20.95 -5.69 9.22
N ILE A 158 19.64 -5.50 9.09
CA ILE A 158 18.80 -4.71 9.99
C ILE A 158 17.99 -5.68 10.83
N GLN A 159 18.07 -5.54 12.15
CA GLN A 159 17.11 -6.20 13.04
C GLN A 159 15.79 -5.44 13.04
N VAL A 160 14.69 -6.18 13.04
CA VAL A 160 13.35 -5.60 13.04
C VAL A 160 12.51 -6.14 14.18
N THR A 161 11.77 -5.24 14.81
CA THR A 161 10.67 -5.57 15.72
C THR A 161 9.37 -5.63 14.92
N ILE A 162 8.63 -6.73 15.09
CA ILE A 162 7.31 -6.90 14.45
C ILE A 162 6.26 -7.02 15.53
N ALA A 163 5.45 -5.97 15.66
CA ALA A 163 4.30 -5.96 16.55
C ALA A 163 3.05 -6.46 15.82
N VAL A 164 2.29 -7.35 16.47
CA VAL A 164 1.13 -8.03 15.86
C VAL A 164 -0.14 -7.69 16.62
N GLY A 165 -1.16 -7.21 15.90
CA GLY A 165 -2.46 -6.93 16.45
C GLY A 165 -3.31 -8.19 16.67
N LYS A 166 -4.50 -8.00 17.22
CA LYS A 166 -5.45 -9.11 17.38
C LYS A 166 -6.16 -9.42 16.05
N THR A 167 -6.56 -10.67 15.87
CA THR A 167 -7.38 -11.06 14.71
C THR A 167 -8.83 -10.62 14.90
N VAL A 168 -9.37 -9.89 13.93
CA VAL A 168 -10.70 -9.29 13.91
C VAL A 168 -11.55 -9.85 12.77
N SER A 169 -12.87 -9.60 12.80
CA SER A 169 -13.82 -10.17 11.82
C SER A 169 -14.28 -9.18 10.78
N THR A 170 -14.17 -7.89 11.04
CA THR A 170 -14.67 -6.84 10.15
C THR A 170 -13.59 -5.79 9.88
N GLN A 171 -13.81 -4.98 8.86
CA GLN A 171 -12.89 -3.89 8.53
C GLN A 171 -12.97 -2.75 9.55
N GLU A 172 -14.13 -2.55 10.15
CA GLU A 172 -14.36 -1.55 11.20
C GLU A 172 -13.50 -1.84 12.44
N GLU A 173 -13.27 -3.13 12.73
CA GLU A 173 -12.44 -3.56 13.85
C GLU A 173 -10.92 -3.49 13.57
N LEU A 174 -10.52 -3.12 12.36
CA LEU A 174 -9.09 -2.99 12.00
C LEU A 174 -8.37 -1.95 12.85
N ALA A 175 -9.04 -0.87 13.21
CA ALA A 175 -8.50 0.14 14.12
C ALA A 175 -8.16 -0.45 15.50
N ASP A 176 -9.02 -1.31 16.04
CA ASP A 176 -8.78 -2.02 17.30
C ASP A 176 -7.64 -3.04 17.20
N SER A 177 -7.50 -3.70 16.04
CA SER A 177 -6.37 -4.59 15.76
C SER A 177 -5.06 -3.80 15.76
N PHE A 178 -5.02 -2.68 15.04
CA PHE A 178 -3.82 -1.85 14.89
C PHE A 178 -3.42 -1.12 16.17
N ALA A 179 -4.38 -0.69 16.99
CA ALA A 179 -4.08 -0.08 18.29
C ALA A 179 -3.27 -0.97 19.23
N LYS A 180 -3.27 -2.29 19.01
CA LYS A 180 -2.47 -3.26 19.77
C LYS A 180 -1.04 -3.44 19.24
N THR A 181 -0.73 -2.87 18.06
CA THR A 181 0.63 -2.90 17.49
C THR A 181 1.45 -1.67 17.86
N LYS A 182 0.84 -0.66 18.45
CA LYS A 182 1.50 0.53 19.00
C LYS A 182 1.82 0.30 20.46
#